data_7d90d39da030b64eb827b71954675555
#
_entry.id   7d90d39da030b64eb827b71954675555
#
_cell.length_a   1.000
_cell.length_b   1.000
_cell.length_c   1.000
_cell.angle_alpha   90.00
_cell.angle_beta   90.00
_cell.angle_gamma   90.00
#
_symmetry.space_group_name_H-M   'P 1'
#
loop_
_entity.id
_entity.type
_entity.pdbx_description
1 polymer ?
#
loop_
_entity_poly.entity_id
_entity_poly.type
_entity_poly.pdbx_seq_one_letter_code
_entity_poly.pdbx_strand_id
1 'polypeptide(L)'
;VAQSFENVLIYEDAPARSRKFLPLTYTRSVAELRSGAFTAIERIQALFREAKVYLHARPELKDVITRRYGLGVNEVPAGSTLLLNAREALAFNPNNHWHVYEELPSEISERLIAGEAIEPPEAVREDAPASLWEMVHANAGAIMLDAELWPMINRSIERPSFANCAVIKPDNLLVHPDARVDSGVVLDCSEGEIIIEEGVHIMPNVAIIGPAFIGRNSIVKISAKIYEGTSVGPVSKVGGEIENSIIQGYSNKQHDGYLGHSFLGEWVNLGAGTNTSDLKNDYSPVRVTIEGEEFETNSLFVGLMMGDHSKCAIGTQFNTGTMVGVNCNIFGEGFPPKWIPSFSWGGAKGMTTYRFEKALDVARAVMQRRNVSMSAEEAEMYRSIFDGKSE
;
A
#
# COMPACT_ATOMS: atom_id res chain seq x y z
N VAL A 1 -7.69 19.19 25.64
CA VAL A 1 -6.68 20.23 25.31
C VAL A 1 -5.76 19.55 24.31
N ALA A 2 -5.80 19.96 23.04
CA ALA A 2 -4.84 19.47 22.06
C ALA A 2 -3.43 19.89 22.54
N GLN A 3 -2.56 18.92 22.84
CA GLN A 3 -1.16 19.19 23.07
C GLN A 3 -0.60 19.83 21.78
N SER A 4 -0.02 21.02 21.90
CA SER A 4 0.66 21.66 20.78
C SER A 4 2.06 21.05 20.65
N PHE A 5 2.47 20.70 19.46
CA PHE A 5 3.81 20.23 19.14
C PHE A 5 4.25 20.84 17.80
N GLU A 6 5.55 20.98 17.62
CA GLU A 6 6.16 21.58 16.44
C GLU A 6 6.47 20.52 15.38
N ASN A 7 6.74 19.29 15.83
CA ASN A 7 7.19 18.20 14.97
C ASN A 7 6.40 16.92 15.20
N VAL A 8 6.32 16.08 14.16
CA VAL A 8 5.93 14.68 14.25
C VAL A 8 7.09 13.82 13.73
N LEU A 9 7.56 12.91 14.55
CA LEU A 9 8.51 11.88 14.15
C LEU A 9 7.81 10.53 14.05
N ILE A 10 7.68 10.01 12.82
CA ILE A 10 7.19 8.65 12.59
C ILE A 10 8.40 7.70 12.62
N TYR A 11 8.39 6.72 13.53
CA TYR A 11 9.52 5.81 13.70
C TYR A 11 9.16 4.34 13.45
N GLU A 12 10.15 3.56 12.99
CA GLU A 12 10.05 2.11 12.83
C GLU A 12 10.60 1.38 14.06
N ASP A 13 9.80 0.47 14.61
CA ASP A 13 10.20 -0.52 15.61
C ASP A 13 10.71 -1.81 14.94
N ALA A 14 11.19 -2.78 15.74
CA ALA A 14 11.66 -4.05 15.21
C ALA A 14 10.58 -4.83 14.44
N PRO A 15 9.31 -4.92 14.90
CA PRO A 15 8.22 -5.52 14.12
C PRO A 15 7.99 -4.84 12.77
N ALA A 16 8.08 -3.50 12.65
CA ALA A 16 7.93 -2.77 11.38
C ALA A 16 9.01 -3.15 10.36
N ARG A 17 10.18 -3.57 10.82
CA ARG A 17 11.32 -4.01 9.99
C ARG A 17 11.37 -5.51 9.76
N SER A 18 10.36 -6.25 10.22
CA SER A 18 10.31 -7.70 10.06
C SER A 18 10.07 -8.10 8.60
N ARG A 19 10.51 -9.32 8.25
CA ARG A 19 10.23 -9.92 6.94
C ARG A 19 8.75 -10.00 6.60
N LYS A 20 7.85 -9.95 7.59
CA LYS A 20 6.38 -9.99 7.37
C LYS A 20 5.82 -8.80 6.60
N PHE A 21 6.59 -7.71 6.44
CA PHE A 21 6.26 -6.57 5.56
C PHE A 21 6.91 -6.66 4.18
N LEU A 22 7.79 -7.66 3.94
CA LEU A 22 8.27 -7.94 2.59
C LEU A 22 7.15 -8.61 1.76
N PRO A 23 7.13 -8.36 0.45
CA PRO A 23 8.14 -7.67 -0.37
C PRO A 23 7.95 -6.16 -0.51
N LEU A 24 6.91 -5.58 0.09
CA LEU A 24 6.56 -4.17 -0.11
C LEU A 24 7.61 -3.21 0.48
N THR A 25 8.21 -3.61 1.60
CA THR A 25 9.20 -2.78 2.30
C THR A 25 10.64 -2.93 1.80
N TYR A 26 10.90 -3.67 0.72
CA TYR A 26 12.20 -3.56 0.04
C TYR A 26 12.50 -2.14 -0.44
N THR A 27 11.47 -1.40 -0.86
CA THR A 27 11.61 -0.11 -1.56
C THR A 27 11.05 1.08 -0.78
N ARG A 28 10.58 0.84 0.45
CA ARG A 28 9.94 1.86 1.30
C ARG A 28 9.91 1.47 2.76
N SER A 29 9.65 2.44 3.62
CA SER A 29 9.33 2.20 5.02
C SER A 29 7.88 1.73 5.20
N VAL A 30 7.54 1.17 6.36
CA VAL A 30 6.15 0.84 6.70
C VAL A 30 5.25 2.08 6.66
N ALA A 31 5.76 3.25 7.03
CA ALA A 31 5.00 4.51 6.99
C ALA A 31 4.59 4.95 5.57
N GLU A 32 5.22 4.42 4.54
CA GLU A 32 4.88 4.66 3.13
C GLU A 32 3.86 3.65 2.59
N LEU A 33 3.50 2.61 3.34
CA LEU A 33 2.48 1.65 2.91
C LEU A 33 1.09 2.28 3.03
N ARG A 34 0.25 1.99 2.03
CA ARG A 34 -1.16 2.42 2.03
C ARG A 34 -1.98 1.56 2.98
N SER A 35 -2.79 2.23 3.80
CA SER A 35 -3.80 1.63 4.66
C SER A 35 -5.03 2.55 4.62
N GLY A 36 -6.16 2.06 4.19
CA GLY A 36 -7.30 2.92 3.88
C GLY A 36 -7.04 3.83 2.68
N ALA A 37 -7.38 5.10 2.80
CA ALA A 37 -7.22 6.10 1.75
C ALA A 37 -5.79 6.69 1.68
N PHE A 38 -4.97 6.53 2.72
CA PHE A 38 -3.69 7.22 2.86
C PHE A 38 -2.54 6.26 3.16
N THR A 39 -1.31 6.70 2.90
CA THR A 39 -0.14 6.22 3.64
C THR A 39 -0.12 6.88 5.02
N ALA A 40 0.67 6.34 5.97
CA ALA A 40 0.81 7.00 7.26
C ALA A 40 1.37 8.43 7.12
N ILE A 41 2.33 8.63 6.21
CA ILE A 41 2.90 9.96 5.93
C ILE A 41 1.82 10.91 5.41
N GLU A 42 1.04 10.51 4.39
CA GLU A 42 -0.04 11.33 3.82
C GLU A 42 -1.09 11.71 4.89
N ARG A 43 -1.47 10.76 5.74
CA ARG A 43 -2.45 10.97 6.82
C ARG A 43 -1.94 11.98 7.85
N ILE A 44 -0.71 11.82 8.31
CA ILE A 44 -0.11 12.71 9.33
C ILE A 44 0.10 14.11 8.77
N GLN A 45 0.59 14.26 7.54
CA GLN A 45 0.72 15.57 6.90
C GLN A 45 -0.63 16.28 6.68
N ALA A 46 -1.68 15.50 6.38
CA ALA A 46 -3.02 16.06 6.20
C ALA A 46 -3.65 16.54 7.52
N LEU A 47 -3.43 15.82 8.61
CA LEU A 47 -3.97 16.13 9.93
C LEU A 47 -3.18 17.25 10.66
N PHE A 48 -1.86 17.26 10.52
CA PHE A 48 -0.96 18.16 11.27
C PHE A 48 -0.20 19.08 10.30
N ARG A 49 -0.93 19.95 9.60
CA ARG A 49 -0.41 20.83 8.54
C ARG A 49 0.66 21.81 9.01
N GLU A 50 0.61 22.23 10.27
CA GLU A 50 1.54 23.20 10.87
C GLU A 50 2.79 22.51 11.45
N ALA A 51 2.73 21.19 11.67
CA ALA A 51 3.85 20.44 12.22
C ALA A 51 4.80 19.97 11.11
N LYS A 52 6.09 20.02 11.40
CA LYS A 52 7.10 19.46 10.51
C LYS A 52 7.20 17.96 10.71
N VAL A 53 7.05 17.20 9.64
CA VAL A 53 7.09 15.73 9.68
C VAL A 53 8.50 15.23 9.42
N TYR A 54 8.96 14.33 10.29
CA TYR A 54 10.22 13.60 10.19
C TYR A 54 9.94 12.12 10.09
N LEU A 55 10.81 11.38 9.41
CA LEU A 55 10.69 9.94 9.28
C LEU A 55 11.97 9.25 9.74
N HIS A 56 11.80 8.19 10.51
CA HIS A 56 12.85 7.26 10.81
C HIS A 56 12.71 6.03 9.91
N ALA A 57 13.78 5.69 9.20
CA ALA A 57 13.80 4.56 8.28
C ALA A 57 15.14 3.84 8.32
N ARG A 58 15.20 2.68 7.69
CA ARG A 58 16.47 1.97 7.45
C ARG A 58 17.43 2.84 6.63
N PRO A 59 18.75 2.80 6.90
CA PRO A 59 19.72 3.69 6.25
C PRO A 59 19.66 3.66 4.73
N GLU A 60 19.47 2.49 4.12
CA GLU A 60 19.42 2.31 2.67
C GLU A 60 18.23 2.99 1.99
N LEU A 61 17.18 3.38 2.75
CA LEU A 61 16.01 4.07 2.24
C LEU A 61 16.07 5.59 2.42
N LYS A 62 17.04 6.10 3.20
CA LYS A 62 17.12 7.52 3.58
C LYS A 62 17.02 8.45 2.38
N ASP A 63 17.91 8.29 1.42
CA ASP A 63 18.02 9.20 0.28
C ASP A 63 16.80 9.14 -0.64
N VAL A 64 16.25 7.94 -0.85
CA VAL A 64 15.03 7.73 -1.64
C VAL A 64 13.84 8.43 -0.99
N ILE A 65 13.63 8.26 0.32
CA ILE A 65 12.52 8.87 1.05
C ILE A 65 12.67 10.39 1.10
N THR A 66 13.88 10.88 1.39
CA THR A 66 14.17 12.32 1.37
C THR A 66 13.82 12.91 -0.02
N ARG A 67 14.18 12.22 -1.09
CA ARG A 67 13.88 12.64 -2.46
C ARG A 67 12.39 12.63 -2.78
N ARG A 68 11.66 11.59 -2.33
CA ARG A 68 10.21 11.42 -2.59
C ARG A 68 9.36 12.45 -1.88
N TYR A 69 9.67 12.77 -0.63
CA TYR A 69 8.78 13.55 0.25
C TYR A 69 9.37 14.88 0.70
N GLY A 70 10.66 15.12 0.55
CA GLY A 70 11.33 16.31 1.09
C GLY A 70 11.35 16.35 2.62
N LEU A 71 11.24 15.21 3.30
CA LEU A 71 11.23 15.09 4.75
C LEU A 71 12.65 14.98 5.30
N GLY A 72 12.84 15.40 6.57
CA GLY A 72 14.01 15.03 7.36
C GLY A 72 13.94 13.53 7.69
N VAL A 73 14.93 12.76 7.23
CA VAL A 73 15.00 11.31 7.47
C VAL A 73 16.21 10.98 8.32
N ASN A 74 15.99 10.27 9.45
CA ASN A 74 17.03 9.95 10.43
C ASN A 74 17.73 11.21 10.96
N GLU A 75 16.94 12.26 11.17
CA GLU A 75 17.37 13.56 11.72
C GLU A 75 16.62 13.83 13.02
N VAL A 76 17.31 14.34 14.03
CA VAL A 76 16.71 14.69 15.31
C VAL A 76 15.92 16.00 15.16
N PRO A 77 14.59 16.02 15.37
CA PRO A 77 13.80 17.24 15.39
C PRO A 77 14.23 18.15 16.53
N ALA A 78 14.25 19.46 16.29
CA ALA A 78 14.42 20.46 17.35
C ALA A 78 13.05 20.96 17.82
N GLY A 79 12.83 20.99 19.14
CA GLY A 79 11.57 21.42 19.77
C GLY A 79 10.59 20.27 20.03
N SER A 80 9.39 20.65 20.47
CA SER A 80 8.38 19.68 20.91
C SER A 80 7.97 18.72 19.80
N THR A 81 8.06 17.42 20.07
CA THR A 81 7.91 16.36 19.05
C THR A 81 6.91 15.30 19.50
N LEU A 82 5.86 15.10 18.70
CA LEU A 82 5.01 13.92 18.76
C LEU A 82 5.78 12.72 18.20
N LEU A 83 6.02 11.70 19.04
CA LEU A 83 6.65 10.45 18.63
C LEU A 83 5.58 9.42 18.28
N LEU A 84 5.57 8.92 17.06
CA LEU A 84 4.51 8.06 16.53
C LEU A 84 5.09 6.80 15.92
N ASN A 85 4.67 5.63 16.41
CA ASN A 85 5.05 4.36 15.79
C ASN A 85 4.46 4.23 14.37
N ALA A 86 5.28 3.78 13.40
CA ALA A 86 4.88 3.68 12.00
C ALA A 86 3.69 2.74 11.79
N ARG A 87 3.60 1.64 12.55
CA ARG A 87 2.49 0.68 12.46
C ARG A 87 1.19 1.26 13.01
N GLU A 88 1.24 2.04 14.09
CA GLU A 88 0.08 2.76 14.64
C GLU A 88 -0.36 3.90 13.73
N ALA A 89 0.59 4.53 13.03
CA ALA A 89 0.29 5.60 12.08
C ALA A 89 -0.50 5.13 10.84
N LEU A 90 -0.48 3.83 10.54
CA LEU A 90 -1.29 3.23 9.47
C LEU A 90 -2.81 3.34 9.72
N ALA A 91 -3.22 3.46 10.98
CA ALA A 91 -4.61 3.67 11.38
C ALA A 91 -4.68 4.73 12.51
N PHE A 92 -4.03 5.88 12.28
CA PHE A 92 -3.92 6.94 13.26
C PHE A 92 -5.29 7.54 13.60
N ASN A 93 -5.63 7.54 14.88
CA ASN A 93 -6.80 8.21 15.40
C ASN A 93 -6.38 9.37 16.32
N PRO A 94 -6.69 10.65 15.98
CA PRO A 94 -6.29 11.81 16.76
C PRO A 94 -6.94 11.87 18.16
N ASN A 95 -7.97 11.07 18.41
CA ASN A 95 -8.63 10.99 19.71
C ASN A 95 -7.93 10.04 20.70
N ASN A 96 -6.94 9.27 20.25
CA ASN A 96 -6.12 8.43 21.10
C ASN A 96 -5.14 9.30 21.93
N HIS A 97 -4.60 8.71 23.00
CA HIS A 97 -3.53 9.36 23.75
C HIS A 97 -2.19 9.15 23.01
N TRP A 98 -1.45 10.26 22.81
CA TRP A 98 -0.19 10.26 22.09
C TRP A 98 0.89 10.93 22.92
N HIS A 99 2.12 10.44 22.82
CA HIS A 99 3.23 10.96 23.61
C HIS A 99 3.96 12.10 22.90
N VAL A 100 4.07 13.25 23.57
CA VAL A 100 4.81 14.44 23.09
C VAL A 100 6.00 14.68 23.99
N TYR A 101 7.17 14.79 23.42
CA TYR A 101 8.42 15.12 24.09
C TYR A 101 8.77 16.58 23.83
N GLU A 102 9.14 17.34 24.85
CA GLU A 102 9.74 18.69 24.69
C GLU A 102 11.13 18.56 24.05
N GLU A 103 11.87 17.51 24.40
CA GLU A 103 13.14 17.12 23.81
C GLU A 103 13.22 15.59 23.76
N LEU A 104 13.63 15.04 22.61
CA LEU A 104 13.73 13.58 22.48
C LEU A 104 14.82 13.01 23.39
N PRO A 105 14.58 11.89 24.08
CA PRO A 105 15.59 11.18 24.85
C PRO A 105 16.82 10.85 24.00
N SER A 106 18.01 10.93 24.63
CA SER A 106 19.29 10.67 23.92
C SER A 106 19.35 9.30 23.27
N GLU A 107 18.81 8.26 23.93
CA GLU A 107 18.75 6.91 23.38
C GLU A 107 17.92 6.83 22.08
N ILE A 108 16.78 7.51 22.03
CA ILE A 108 15.96 7.59 20.82
C ILE A 108 16.70 8.36 19.72
N SER A 109 17.35 9.46 20.10
CA SER A 109 18.11 10.30 19.14
C SER A 109 19.31 9.58 18.54
N GLU A 110 20.03 8.78 19.32
CA GLU A 110 21.17 7.96 18.86
C GLU A 110 20.72 6.89 17.87
N ARG A 111 19.65 6.13 18.18
CA ARG A 111 19.08 5.10 17.29
C ARG A 111 18.50 5.72 16.01
N LEU A 112 17.86 6.89 16.13
CA LEU A 112 17.34 7.64 15.00
C LEU A 112 18.45 8.00 14.00
N ILE A 113 19.56 8.57 14.49
CA ILE A 113 20.71 8.96 13.66
C ILE A 113 21.38 7.73 13.01
N ALA A 114 21.52 6.65 13.78
CA ALA A 114 22.07 5.39 13.29
C ALA A 114 21.16 4.67 12.30
N GLY A 115 19.88 5.05 12.22
CA GLY A 115 18.88 4.33 11.43
C GLY A 115 18.56 2.94 11.99
N GLU A 116 18.79 2.70 13.29
CA GLU A 116 18.46 1.46 13.98
C GLU A 116 17.00 1.45 14.45
N ALA A 117 16.38 0.26 14.58
CA ALA A 117 15.01 0.17 15.09
C ALA A 117 14.90 0.82 16.48
N ILE A 118 13.88 1.67 16.66
CA ILE A 118 13.60 2.34 17.93
C ILE A 118 12.68 1.46 18.76
N GLU A 119 13.07 1.16 20.00
CA GLU A 119 12.20 0.49 20.95
C GLU A 119 11.05 1.44 21.33
N PRO A 120 9.79 0.98 21.24
CA PRO A 120 8.66 1.82 21.62
C PRO A 120 8.76 2.26 23.10
N PRO A 121 8.67 3.57 23.39
CA PRO A 121 8.68 4.04 24.80
C PRO A 121 7.43 3.63 25.58
N GLU A 122 6.34 3.33 24.87
CA GLU A 122 5.08 2.80 25.40
C GLU A 122 4.66 1.57 24.60
N ALA A 123 3.77 0.76 25.15
CA ALA A 123 3.25 -0.41 24.45
C ALA A 123 2.52 0.01 23.18
N VAL A 124 2.96 -0.52 22.05
CA VAL A 124 2.26 -0.37 20.77
C VAL A 124 0.91 -1.07 20.87
N ARG A 125 -0.13 -0.47 20.30
CA ARG A 125 -1.49 -1.00 20.34
C ARG A 125 -1.52 -2.43 19.76
N GLU A 126 -2.31 -3.30 20.39
CA GLU A 126 -2.43 -4.71 19.99
C GLU A 126 -3.00 -4.88 18.57
N ASP A 127 -3.84 -3.92 18.11
CA ASP A 127 -4.44 -3.91 16.78
C ASP A 127 -3.56 -3.25 15.70
N ALA A 128 -2.38 -2.73 16.05
CA ALA A 128 -1.43 -2.22 15.07
C ALA A 128 -0.86 -3.38 14.24
N PRO A 129 -0.99 -3.34 12.91
CA PRO A 129 -0.62 -4.48 12.08
C PRO A 129 0.87 -4.80 12.18
N ALA A 130 1.21 -6.08 12.28
CA ALA A 130 2.59 -6.58 12.33
C ALA A 130 2.98 -7.37 11.06
N SER A 131 2.14 -7.31 10.02
CA SER A 131 2.36 -7.99 8.74
C SER A 131 1.51 -7.40 7.62
N LEU A 132 1.87 -7.71 6.36
CA LEU A 132 1.08 -7.28 5.20
C LEU A 132 -0.34 -7.87 5.19
N TRP A 133 -0.50 -9.14 5.58
CA TRP A 133 -1.83 -9.76 5.61
C TRP A 133 -2.72 -9.17 6.69
N GLU A 134 -2.17 -8.80 7.86
CA GLU A 134 -2.92 -8.05 8.86
C GLU A 134 -3.33 -6.65 8.37
N MET A 135 -2.46 -5.96 7.62
CA MET A 135 -2.83 -4.69 6.97
C MET A 135 -4.00 -4.86 6.01
N VAL A 136 -3.99 -5.92 5.20
CA VAL A 136 -5.07 -6.22 4.25
C VAL A 136 -6.38 -6.46 5.00
N HIS A 137 -6.36 -7.26 6.07
CA HIS A 137 -7.56 -7.51 6.89
C HIS A 137 -8.07 -6.27 7.64
N ALA A 138 -7.16 -5.37 8.06
CA ALA A 138 -7.54 -4.13 8.75
C ALA A 138 -8.01 -3.02 7.78
N ASN A 139 -7.87 -3.21 6.46
CA ASN A 139 -8.03 -2.13 5.49
C ASN A 139 -9.44 -1.55 5.43
N ALA A 140 -10.48 -2.36 5.60
CA ALA A 140 -11.87 -1.89 5.67
C ALA A 140 -12.06 -0.87 6.80
N GLY A 141 -11.60 -1.20 8.01
CA GLY A 141 -11.62 -0.30 9.16
C GLY A 141 -10.78 0.97 8.95
N ALA A 142 -9.64 0.85 8.26
CA ALA A 142 -8.81 2.01 7.93
C ALA A 142 -9.50 2.97 6.94
N ILE A 143 -10.24 2.45 5.94
CA ILE A 143 -11.04 3.28 5.02
C ILE A 143 -12.13 4.04 5.78
N MET A 144 -12.86 3.37 6.68
CA MET A 144 -13.92 3.99 7.48
C MET A 144 -13.35 5.09 8.39
N LEU A 145 -12.22 4.84 9.06
CA LEU A 145 -11.53 5.84 9.87
C LEU A 145 -11.11 7.05 9.03
N ASP A 146 -10.55 6.82 7.84
CA ASP A 146 -10.16 7.90 6.95
C ASP A 146 -11.37 8.71 6.44
N ALA A 147 -12.51 8.08 6.25
CA ALA A 147 -13.76 8.77 5.91
C ALA A 147 -14.23 9.70 7.04
N GLU A 148 -14.13 9.28 8.29
CA GLU A 148 -14.42 10.12 9.46
C GLU A 148 -13.47 11.33 9.54
N LEU A 149 -12.19 11.14 9.19
CA LEU A 149 -11.18 12.20 9.20
C LEU A 149 -11.27 13.12 7.97
N TRP A 150 -12.00 12.73 6.93
CA TRP A 150 -12.06 13.43 5.65
C TRP A 150 -12.45 14.92 5.76
N PRO A 151 -13.44 15.33 6.57
CA PRO A 151 -13.77 16.75 6.77
C PRO A 151 -12.62 17.56 7.37
N MET A 152 -11.78 16.94 8.21
CA MET A 152 -10.64 17.61 8.87
C MET A 152 -9.50 17.90 7.88
N ILE A 153 -9.34 17.07 6.87
CA ILE A 153 -8.28 17.22 5.86
C ILE A 153 -8.67 18.17 4.72
N ASN A 154 -9.86 18.77 4.82
CA ASN A 154 -10.36 19.86 3.95
C ASN A 154 -10.28 19.54 2.45
N ARG A 155 -10.61 18.31 2.08
CA ARG A 155 -10.75 17.93 0.67
C ARG A 155 -12.16 18.21 0.19
N SER A 156 -12.30 18.75 -1.01
CA SER A 156 -13.60 19.02 -1.61
C SER A 156 -14.40 17.74 -1.71
N ILE A 157 -15.62 17.77 -1.18
CA ILE A 157 -16.60 16.69 -1.28
C ILE A 157 -17.88 17.27 -1.80
N GLU A 158 -18.47 16.59 -2.76
CA GLU A 158 -19.83 16.83 -3.17
C GLU A 158 -20.64 15.54 -2.96
N ARG A 159 -21.95 15.70 -2.86
CA ARG A 159 -22.93 14.59 -2.95
C ARG A 159 -23.58 14.67 -4.32
N PRO A 160 -22.88 14.27 -5.39
CA PRO A 160 -23.39 14.46 -6.72
C PRO A 160 -24.54 13.50 -6.99
N SER A 161 -25.52 13.98 -7.73
CA SER A 161 -26.52 13.13 -8.37
C SER A 161 -25.95 12.68 -9.71
N PHE A 162 -25.65 11.40 -9.85
CA PHE A 162 -25.19 10.83 -11.11
C PHE A 162 -26.40 10.34 -11.93
N ALA A 163 -26.49 10.80 -13.17
CA ALA A 163 -27.55 10.36 -14.07
C ALA A 163 -27.41 8.86 -14.42
N ASN A 164 -28.47 8.09 -14.26
CA ASN A 164 -28.52 6.66 -14.57
C ASN A 164 -27.54 5.80 -13.76
N CYS A 165 -27.23 6.19 -12.52
CA CYS A 165 -26.46 5.41 -11.55
C CYS A 165 -27.32 5.07 -10.34
N ALA A 166 -27.03 3.93 -9.71
CA ALA A 166 -27.64 3.58 -8.42
C ALA A 166 -26.67 3.90 -7.30
N VAL A 167 -27.11 4.72 -6.33
CA VAL A 167 -26.34 5.00 -5.12
C VAL A 167 -27.19 4.57 -3.93
N ILE A 168 -26.68 3.60 -3.15
CA ILE A 168 -27.35 3.06 -1.97
C ILE A 168 -26.66 3.66 -0.74
N LYS A 169 -27.42 4.21 0.22
CA LYS A 169 -26.95 5.01 1.36
C LYS A 169 -26.02 6.16 0.93
N PRO A 170 -26.50 7.13 0.16
CA PRO A 170 -25.67 8.20 -0.41
C PRO A 170 -24.95 9.08 0.64
N ASP A 171 -25.39 9.05 1.90
CA ASP A 171 -24.74 9.79 2.99
C ASP A 171 -23.32 9.29 3.29
N ASN A 172 -23.03 8.03 2.97
CA ASN A 172 -21.72 7.40 3.12
C ASN A 172 -20.84 7.51 1.84
N LEU A 173 -21.28 8.29 0.83
CA LEU A 173 -20.52 8.48 -0.39
C LEU A 173 -19.76 9.80 -0.36
N LEU A 174 -18.43 9.72 -0.46
CA LEU A 174 -17.51 10.85 -0.51
C LEU A 174 -16.87 10.91 -1.90
N VAL A 175 -17.27 11.87 -2.73
CA VAL A 175 -16.81 11.98 -4.12
C VAL A 175 -16.24 13.37 -4.37
N HIS A 176 -15.06 13.43 -5.00
CA HIS A 176 -14.49 14.69 -5.48
C HIS A 176 -15.29 15.20 -6.69
N PRO A 177 -15.54 16.54 -6.80
CA PRO A 177 -16.30 17.13 -7.93
C PRO A 177 -15.77 16.79 -9.32
N ASP A 178 -14.45 16.64 -9.45
CA ASP A 178 -13.79 16.32 -10.72
C ASP A 178 -13.77 14.80 -11.03
N ALA A 179 -14.40 13.97 -10.21
CA ALA A 179 -14.54 12.56 -10.50
C ALA A 179 -15.63 12.34 -11.58
N ARG A 180 -15.34 11.47 -12.53
CA ARG A 180 -16.28 11.07 -13.57
C ARG A 180 -16.87 9.71 -13.29
N VAL A 181 -18.20 9.63 -13.18
CA VAL A 181 -18.96 8.38 -13.02
C VAL A 181 -19.89 8.21 -14.21
N ASP A 182 -19.65 7.18 -15.00
CA ASP A 182 -20.43 6.88 -16.22
C ASP A 182 -21.73 6.14 -15.89
N SER A 183 -22.64 6.05 -16.86
CA SER A 183 -23.98 5.44 -16.69
C SER A 183 -23.93 3.95 -16.32
N GLY A 184 -24.90 3.49 -15.55
CA GLY A 184 -25.04 2.09 -15.13
C GLY A 184 -24.15 1.68 -13.96
N VAL A 185 -23.44 2.64 -13.35
CA VAL A 185 -22.61 2.38 -12.16
C VAL A 185 -23.51 2.18 -10.94
N VAL A 186 -23.14 1.21 -10.09
CA VAL A 186 -23.75 0.95 -8.78
C VAL A 186 -22.71 1.25 -7.70
N LEU A 187 -23.06 2.16 -6.78
CA LEU A 187 -22.26 2.48 -5.59
C LEU A 187 -23.07 2.08 -4.36
N ASP A 188 -22.71 0.96 -3.74
CA ASP A 188 -23.39 0.46 -2.55
C ASP A 188 -22.57 0.80 -1.30
N CYS A 189 -23.01 1.82 -0.58
CA CYS A 189 -22.40 2.29 0.67
C CYS A 189 -23.12 1.72 1.91
N SER A 190 -23.81 0.55 1.79
CA SER A 190 -24.61 -0.03 2.88
C SER A 190 -23.79 -0.48 4.07
N GLU A 191 -22.61 -1.02 3.82
CA GLU A 191 -21.70 -1.59 4.82
C GLU A 191 -20.54 -0.67 5.20
N GLY A 192 -20.34 0.45 4.47
CA GLY A 192 -19.31 1.44 4.77
C GLY A 192 -19.15 2.48 3.67
N GLU A 193 -18.28 3.42 3.90
CA GLU A 193 -18.06 4.57 3.02
C GLU A 193 -17.36 4.19 1.73
N ILE A 194 -17.76 4.87 0.64
CA ILE A 194 -17.01 4.85 -0.62
C ILE A 194 -16.39 6.22 -0.81
N ILE A 195 -15.06 6.25 -0.94
CA ILE A 195 -14.27 7.46 -1.15
C ILE A 195 -13.74 7.45 -2.58
N ILE A 196 -14.08 8.47 -3.37
CA ILE A 196 -13.64 8.63 -4.77
C ILE A 196 -12.93 9.97 -4.91
N GLU A 197 -11.63 9.95 -5.23
CA GLU A 197 -10.80 11.14 -5.31
C GLU A 197 -10.85 11.85 -6.67
N GLU A 198 -10.11 12.96 -6.75
CA GLU A 198 -9.96 13.83 -7.92
C GLU A 198 -9.52 13.07 -9.17
N GLY A 199 -10.14 13.40 -10.31
CA GLY A 199 -9.78 12.86 -11.62
C GLY A 199 -10.02 11.35 -11.80
N VAL A 200 -10.69 10.69 -10.85
CA VAL A 200 -11.08 9.29 -10.99
C VAL A 200 -12.11 9.13 -12.10
N HIS A 201 -11.97 8.09 -12.90
CA HIS A 201 -12.96 7.71 -13.91
C HIS A 201 -13.52 6.31 -13.61
N ILE A 202 -14.78 6.26 -13.19
CA ILE A 202 -15.56 5.02 -13.04
C ILE A 202 -16.32 4.80 -14.36
N MET A 203 -15.93 3.76 -15.10
CA MET A 203 -16.48 3.43 -16.41
C MET A 203 -17.86 2.76 -16.30
N PRO A 204 -18.63 2.61 -17.41
CA PRO A 204 -20.00 2.10 -17.36
C PRO A 204 -20.13 0.71 -16.72
N ASN A 205 -21.25 0.48 -16.04
CA ASN A 205 -21.65 -0.80 -15.43
C ASN A 205 -20.69 -1.35 -14.37
N VAL A 206 -19.88 -0.49 -13.75
CA VAL A 206 -19.05 -0.85 -12.59
C VAL A 206 -19.94 -0.98 -11.36
N ALA A 207 -19.67 -1.96 -10.50
CA ALA A 207 -20.24 -2.07 -9.16
C ALA A 207 -19.13 -1.90 -8.12
N ILE A 208 -19.35 -1.02 -7.14
CA ILE A 208 -18.45 -0.82 -5.99
C ILE A 208 -19.28 -1.00 -4.72
N ILE A 209 -18.82 -1.84 -3.81
CA ILE A 209 -19.37 -2.06 -2.47
C ILE A 209 -18.38 -1.46 -1.47
N GLY A 210 -18.88 -0.59 -0.56
CA GLY A 210 -18.09 -0.01 0.51
C GLY A 210 -17.91 -0.94 1.70
N PRO A 211 -16.92 -0.70 2.56
CA PRO A 211 -15.97 0.42 2.46
C PRO A 211 -14.95 0.24 1.33
N ALA A 212 -14.76 1.27 0.51
CA ALA A 212 -13.84 1.24 -0.62
C ALA A 212 -13.19 2.62 -0.86
N PHE A 213 -11.94 2.61 -1.31
CA PHE A 213 -11.21 3.82 -1.68
C PHE A 213 -10.70 3.73 -3.12
N ILE A 214 -10.97 4.78 -3.92
CA ILE A 214 -10.46 4.93 -5.28
C ILE A 214 -9.65 6.22 -5.35
N GLY A 215 -8.34 6.08 -5.41
CA GLY A 215 -7.37 7.18 -5.37
C GLY A 215 -7.29 7.98 -6.67
N ARG A 216 -6.81 9.21 -6.55
CA ARG A 216 -6.77 10.22 -7.61
C ARG A 216 -6.24 9.71 -8.95
N ASN A 217 -6.84 10.18 -10.03
CA ASN A 217 -6.45 9.86 -11.41
C ASN A 217 -6.48 8.35 -11.75
N SER A 218 -7.18 7.55 -10.97
CA SER A 218 -7.35 6.12 -11.23
C SER A 218 -8.52 5.84 -12.17
N ILE A 219 -8.51 4.71 -12.84
CA ILE A 219 -9.56 4.28 -13.76
C ILE A 219 -10.10 2.92 -13.31
N VAL A 220 -11.39 2.87 -12.99
CA VAL A 220 -12.12 1.60 -12.81
C VAL A 220 -12.76 1.23 -14.13
N LYS A 221 -12.31 0.11 -14.71
CA LYS A 221 -12.67 -0.34 -16.07
C LYS A 221 -14.11 -0.84 -16.12
N ILE A 222 -14.68 -0.79 -17.32
CA ILE A 222 -16.05 -1.19 -17.61
C ILE A 222 -16.38 -2.56 -16.97
N SER A 223 -17.55 -2.64 -16.32
CA SER A 223 -18.09 -3.86 -15.68
C SER A 223 -17.21 -4.47 -14.58
N ALA A 224 -16.28 -3.71 -14.01
CA ALA A 224 -15.52 -4.14 -12.84
C ALA A 224 -16.41 -4.32 -11.62
N LYS A 225 -16.02 -5.26 -10.75
CA LYS A 225 -16.63 -5.51 -9.44
C LYS A 225 -15.57 -5.26 -8.38
N ILE A 226 -15.78 -4.23 -7.58
CA ILE A 226 -14.91 -3.86 -6.46
C ILE A 226 -15.71 -4.12 -5.19
N TYR A 227 -15.24 -5.06 -4.39
CA TYR A 227 -15.84 -5.42 -3.13
C TYR A 227 -15.21 -4.62 -1.98
N GLU A 228 -15.83 -4.75 -0.81
CA GLU A 228 -15.44 -4.09 0.43
C GLU A 228 -13.98 -4.34 0.80
N GLY A 229 -13.44 -3.49 1.65
CA GLY A 229 -12.05 -3.57 2.12
C GLY A 229 -11.00 -3.30 1.03
N THR A 230 -11.41 -2.72 -0.12
CA THR A 230 -10.51 -2.50 -1.26
C THR A 230 -10.04 -1.06 -1.34
N SER A 231 -8.70 -0.87 -1.35
CA SER A 231 -8.05 0.42 -1.59
C SER A 231 -7.30 0.40 -2.92
N VAL A 232 -7.72 1.26 -3.84
CA VAL A 232 -7.03 1.51 -5.11
C VAL A 232 -6.24 2.81 -5.00
N GLY A 233 -4.93 2.72 -4.83
CA GLY A 233 -4.04 3.87 -4.77
C GLY A 233 -3.96 4.64 -6.10
N PRO A 234 -3.34 5.84 -6.08
CA PRO A 234 -3.42 6.79 -7.18
C PRO A 234 -2.86 6.26 -8.51
N VAL A 235 -3.38 6.82 -9.63
CA VAL A 235 -2.89 6.58 -11.01
C VAL A 235 -2.95 5.10 -11.43
N SER A 236 -3.78 4.31 -10.75
CA SER A 236 -3.96 2.88 -11.02
C SER A 236 -5.08 2.61 -12.02
N LYS A 237 -5.02 1.46 -12.68
CA LYS A 237 -6.11 0.97 -13.53
C LYS A 237 -6.56 -0.39 -13.06
N VAL A 238 -7.82 -0.49 -12.66
CA VAL A 238 -8.40 -1.72 -12.11
C VAL A 238 -9.61 -2.17 -12.90
N GLY A 239 -9.81 -3.49 -12.94
CA GLY A 239 -10.91 -4.15 -13.66
C GLY A 239 -11.02 -5.61 -13.27
N GLY A 240 -12.07 -6.29 -13.75
CA GLY A 240 -12.41 -7.64 -13.31
C GLY A 240 -12.98 -7.65 -11.91
N GLU A 241 -12.54 -8.54 -11.05
CA GLU A 241 -13.07 -8.73 -9.70
C GLU A 241 -11.96 -8.52 -8.67
N ILE A 242 -12.20 -7.62 -7.69
CA ILE A 242 -11.22 -7.25 -6.67
C ILE A 242 -11.95 -7.19 -5.32
N GLU A 243 -11.39 -7.85 -4.31
CA GLU A 243 -11.97 -7.98 -2.98
C GLU A 243 -10.88 -7.83 -1.91
N ASN A 244 -11.18 -7.11 -0.82
CA ASN A 244 -10.28 -6.97 0.35
C ASN A 244 -8.80 -6.82 -0.04
N SER A 245 -8.48 -5.89 -0.94
CA SER A 245 -7.14 -5.78 -1.50
C SER A 245 -6.63 -4.34 -1.50
N ILE A 246 -5.32 -4.20 -1.35
CA ILE A 246 -4.64 -2.91 -1.37
C ILE A 246 -3.76 -2.84 -2.63
N ILE A 247 -3.93 -1.77 -3.40
CA ILE A 247 -3.06 -1.43 -4.52
C ILE A 247 -2.37 -0.13 -4.16
N GLN A 248 -1.04 -0.15 -3.99
CA GLN A 248 -0.26 0.99 -3.50
C GLN A 248 -0.41 2.23 -4.39
N GLY A 249 -0.29 2.06 -5.70
CA GLY A 249 -0.44 3.12 -6.69
C GLY A 249 0.22 2.74 -8.02
N TYR A 250 -0.03 3.51 -9.09
CA TYR A 250 0.58 3.38 -10.42
C TYR A 250 0.50 2.00 -11.06
N SER A 251 -0.33 1.10 -10.54
CA SER A 251 -0.40 -0.31 -10.90
C SER A 251 -1.60 -0.64 -11.79
N ASN A 252 -1.49 -1.72 -12.54
CA ASN A 252 -2.51 -2.16 -13.47
C ASN A 252 -2.97 -3.59 -13.15
N LYS A 253 -4.23 -3.74 -12.72
CA LYS A 253 -5.03 -4.97 -12.74
C LYS A 253 -6.28 -4.68 -13.59
N GLN A 254 -6.09 -4.25 -14.83
CA GLN A 254 -7.17 -3.60 -15.62
C GLN A 254 -8.07 -4.56 -16.42
N HIS A 255 -7.78 -5.86 -16.41
CA HIS A 255 -8.51 -6.88 -17.15
C HIS A 255 -9.26 -7.83 -16.21
N ASP A 256 -10.11 -8.69 -16.76
CA ASP A 256 -10.81 -9.75 -16.03
C ASP A 256 -9.85 -10.68 -15.30
N GLY A 257 -10.34 -11.35 -14.29
CA GLY A 257 -9.65 -12.19 -13.33
C GLY A 257 -9.87 -11.71 -11.90
N TYR A 258 -9.68 -12.60 -10.94
CA TYR A 258 -9.91 -12.37 -9.51
C TYR A 258 -8.62 -11.93 -8.78
N LEU A 259 -8.73 -10.95 -7.92
CA LEU A 259 -7.71 -10.50 -6.97
C LEU A 259 -8.34 -10.34 -5.59
N GLY A 260 -8.08 -11.28 -4.68
CA GLY A 260 -8.60 -11.25 -3.32
C GLY A 260 -7.51 -11.21 -2.26
N HIS A 261 -7.77 -10.57 -1.13
CA HIS A 261 -6.91 -10.47 0.06
C HIS A 261 -5.43 -10.23 -0.25
N SER A 262 -5.18 -9.29 -1.19
CA SER A 262 -3.88 -9.08 -1.81
C SER A 262 -3.31 -7.69 -1.55
N PHE A 263 -1.97 -7.56 -1.62
CA PHE A 263 -1.31 -6.25 -1.61
C PHE A 263 -0.36 -6.12 -2.79
N LEU A 264 -0.68 -5.22 -3.72
CA LEU A 264 0.17 -4.90 -4.87
C LEU A 264 0.95 -3.62 -4.61
N GLY A 265 2.26 -3.66 -4.81
CA GLY A 265 3.15 -2.50 -4.78
C GLY A 265 2.89 -1.52 -5.91
N GLU A 266 3.82 -0.62 -6.14
CA GLU A 266 3.76 0.33 -7.25
C GLU A 266 4.30 -0.26 -8.55
N TRP A 267 3.77 0.24 -9.68
CA TRP A 267 4.22 -0.15 -11.02
C TRP A 267 4.04 -1.63 -11.35
N VAL A 268 3.21 -2.35 -10.57
CA VAL A 268 2.83 -3.73 -10.83
C VAL A 268 1.92 -3.81 -12.06
N ASN A 269 2.09 -4.87 -12.86
CA ASN A 269 1.19 -5.13 -13.97
C ASN A 269 0.76 -6.59 -14.01
N LEU A 270 -0.50 -6.85 -13.74
CA LEU A 270 -1.11 -8.16 -13.91
C LEU A 270 -1.66 -8.31 -15.34
N GLY A 271 -1.23 -9.36 -16.03
CA GLY A 271 -1.72 -9.68 -17.38
C GLY A 271 -3.20 -10.05 -17.38
N ALA A 272 -3.84 -9.96 -18.55
CA ALA A 272 -5.26 -10.31 -18.70
C ALA A 272 -5.53 -11.75 -18.26
N GLY A 273 -6.65 -11.99 -17.56
CA GLY A 273 -7.02 -13.31 -17.07
C GLY A 273 -6.14 -13.82 -15.91
N THR A 274 -5.36 -12.94 -15.27
CA THR A 274 -4.63 -13.30 -14.04
C THR A 274 -5.63 -13.51 -12.89
N ASN A 275 -5.50 -14.65 -12.21
CA ASN A 275 -6.29 -14.97 -11.02
C ASN A 275 -5.38 -15.28 -9.84
N THR A 276 -5.85 -14.92 -8.65
CA THR A 276 -5.19 -15.24 -7.39
C THR A 276 -6.12 -16.09 -6.53
N SER A 277 -5.60 -17.15 -5.94
CA SER A 277 -6.31 -17.86 -4.87
C SER A 277 -5.96 -17.19 -3.55
N ASP A 278 -6.93 -17.01 -2.69
CA ASP A 278 -6.76 -16.43 -1.34
C ASP A 278 -7.25 -17.35 -0.22
N LEU A 279 -8.03 -18.37 -0.54
CA LEU A 279 -8.52 -19.40 0.37
C LEU A 279 -8.03 -20.78 -0.06
N LYS A 280 -7.55 -21.58 0.88
CA LYS A 280 -7.15 -22.96 0.61
C LYS A 280 -8.37 -23.89 0.53
N ASN A 281 -8.31 -24.89 -0.35
CA ASN A 281 -9.39 -25.86 -0.51
C ASN A 281 -9.70 -26.70 0.73
N ASP A 282 -8.73 -26.84 1.63
CA ASP A 282 -8.87 -27.58 2.90
C ASP A 282 -9.31 -26.71 4.07
N TYR A 283 -9.54 -25.39 3.83
CA TYR A 283 -9.94 -24.41 4.83
C TYR A 283 -8.99 -24.32 6.03
N SER A 284 -7.74 -24.72 5.86
CA SER A 284 -6.71 -24.53 6.91
C SER A 284 -6.08 -23.14 6.81
N PRO A 285 -5.53 -22.61 7.93
CA PRO A 285 -4.82 -21.33 7.91
C PRO A 285 -3.70 -21.30 6.86
N VAL A 286 -3.50 -20.14 6.26
CA VAL A 286 -2.49 -19.94 5.21
C VAL A 286 -1.11 -19.83 5.85
N ARG A 287 -0.10 -20.45 5.21
CA ARG A 287 1.32 -20.22 5.46
C ARG A 287 1.92 -19.48 4.29
N VAL A 288 2.79 -18.54 4.61
CA VAL A 288 3.56 -17.79 3.61
C VAL A 288 5.04 -18.06 3.80
N THR A 289 5.77 -18.08 2.69
CA THR A 289 7.23 -18.20 2.71
C THR A 289 7.84 -16.90 2.23
N ILE A 290 8.78 -16.34 2.99
CA ILE A 290 9.46 -15.09 2.66
C ILE A 290 10.96 -15.31 2.93
N GLU A 291 11.80 -15.14 1.91
CA GLU A 291 13.27 -15.37 2.01
C GLU A 291 13.64 -16.70 2.65
N GLY A 292 12.89 -17.75 2.30
CA GLY A 292 13.13 -19.10 2.79
C GLY A 292 12.62 -19.40 4.20
N GLU A 293 12.08 -18.40 4.90
CA GLU A 293 11.43 -18.56 6.21
C GLU A 293 9.93 -18.73 6.05
N GLU A 294 9.33 -19.67 6.78
CA GLU A 294 7.88 -19.92 6.79
C GLU A 294 7.21 -19.23 7.97
N PHE A 295 6.11 -18.52 7.69
CA PHE A 295 5.30 -17.81 8.68
C PHE A 295 3.87 -18.33 8.69
N GLU A 296 3.36 -18.67 9.88
CA GLU A 296 1.94 -18.88 10.11
C GLU A 296 1.21 -17.55 10.10
N THR A 297 0.18 -17.41 9.28
CA THR A 297 -0.59 -16.15 9.22
C THR A 297 -1.76 -16.11 10.19
N ASN A 298 -2.16 -17.28 10.72
CA ASN A 298 -3.38 -17.49 11.50
C ASN A 298 -4.66 -17.01 10.79
N SER A 299 -4.58 -16.81 9.47
CA SER A 299 -5.70 -16.36 8.64
C SER A 299 -6.09 -17.42 7.61
N LEU A 300 -7.38 -17.53 7.34
CA LEU A 300 -7.93 -18.37 6.26
C LEU A 300 -7.73 -17.74 4.89
N PHE A 301 -7.68 -16.39 4.83
CA PHE A 301 -7.63 -15.64 3.59
C PHE A 301 -6.32 -14.85 3.49
N VAL A 302 -5.46 -15.24 2.57
CA VAL A 302 -4.24 -14.50 2.18
C VAL A 302 -3.99 -14.73 0.69
N GLY A 303 -4.07 -13.67 -0.11
CA GLY A 303 -3.87 -13.70 -1.54
C GLY A 303 -2.42 -13.47 -1.95
N LEU A 304 -2.23 -12.58 -2.91
CA LEU A 304 -0.95 -12.24 -3.54
C LEU A 304 -0.34 -10.99 -2.89
N MET A 305 0.89 -11.10 -2.38
CA MET A 305 1.69 -9.94 -1.99
C MET A 305 2.79 -9.74 -3.03
N MET A 306 2.76 -8.61 -3.75
CA MET A 306 3.62 -8.42 -4.93
C MET A 306 4.36 -7.09 -4.88
N GLY A 307 5.68 -7.14 -4.87
CA GLY A 307 6.57 -5.99 -4.80
C GLY A 307 6.61 -5.18 -6.09
N ASP A 308 7.17 -3.98 -5.97
CA ASP A 308 7.22 -2.96 -7.01
C ASP A 308 7.82 -3.45 -8.33
N HIS A 309 7.32 -2.89 -9.43
CA HIS A 309 7.75 -3.18 -10.81
C HIS A 309 7.60 -4.63 -11.26
N SER A 310 7.04 -5.51 -10.44
CA SER A 310 6.80 -6.91 -10.82
C SER A 310 5.62 -7.03 -11.79
N LYS A 311 5.74 -7.97 -12.71
CA LYS A 311 4.79 -8.19 -13.79
C LYS A 311 4.51 -9.66 -14.00
N CYS A 312 3.28 -9.98 -14.44
CA CYS A 312 2.97 -11.31 -14.89
C CYS A 312 2.32 -11.32 -16.28
N ALA A 313 2.49 -12.42 -16.98
CA ALA A 313 1.88 -12.66 -18.29
C ALA A 313 0.36 -12.85 -18.19
N ILE A 314 -0.30 -12.86 -19.33
CA ILE A 314 -1.73 -13.21 -19.45
C ILE A 314 -1.96 -14.64 -18.93
N GLY A 315 -3.13 -14.84 -18.27
CA GLY A 315 -3.54 -16.16 -17.76
C GLY A 315 -2.72 -16.71 -16.61
N THR A 316 -1.89 -15.89 -15.95
CA THR A 316 -1.11 -16.33 -14.78
C THR A 316 -2.04 -16.70 -13.62
N GLN A 317 -1.79 -17.85 -13.00
CA GLN A 317 -2.53 -18.33 -11.83
C GLN A 317 -1.62 -18.30 -10.60
N PHE A 318 -1.95 -17.48 -9.61
CA PHE A 318 -1.23 -17.44 -8.34
C PHE A 318 -1.94 -18.28 -7.28
N ASN A 319 -1.18 -19.09 -6.57
CA ASN A 319 -1.70 -19.88 -5.45
C ASN A 319 -1.85 -19.01 -4.18
N THR A 320 -2.66 -19.47 -3.24
CA THR A 320 -2.89 -18.87 -1.92
C THR A 320 -1.57 -18.54 -1.21
N GLY A 321 -1.44 -17.30 -0.72
CA GLY A 321 -0.27 -16.86 0.02
C GLY A 321 1.00 -16.74 -0.82
N THR A 322 0.88 -16.40 -2.11
CA THR A 322 2.06 -16.18 -2.97
C THR A 322 2.70 -14.82 -2.66
N MET A 323 4.01 -14.84 -2.43
CA MET A 323 4.86 -13.69 -2.17
C MET A 323 5.82 -13.47 -3.33
N VAL A 324 5.79 -12.28 -3.93
CA VAL A 324 6.58 -11.94 -5.13
C VAL A 324 7.44 -10.71 -4.83
N GLY A 325 8.74 -10.83 -4.93
CA GLY A 325 9.71 -9.75 -4.76
C GLY A 325 9.54 -8.61 -5.77
N VAL A 326 10.49 -7.67 -5.78
CA VAL A 326 10.47 -6.52 -6.69
C VAL A 326 11.11 -6.88 -8.05
N ASN A 327 10.71 -6.17 -9.12
CA ASN A 327 11.26 -6.34 -10.47
C ASN A 327 11.20 -7.78 -11.01
N CYS A 328 10.17 -8.55 -10.66
CA CYS A 328 9.96 -9.89 -11.21
C CYS A 328 9.22 -9.85 -12.54
N ASN A 329 9.48 -10.82 -13.41
CA ASN A 329 8.70 -11.07 -14.63
C ASN A 329 8.29 -12.54 -14.69
N ILE A 330 6.99 -12.78 -14.47
CA ILE A 330 6.40 -14.10 -14.25
C ILE A 330 5.61 -14.53 -15.49
N PHE A 331 5.91 -15.68 -16.04
CA PHE A 331 5.24 -16.20 -17.23
C PHE A 331 5.32 -17.72 -17.33
N GLY A 332 4.55 -18.30 -18.23
CA GLY A 332 4.50 -19.75 -18.48
C GLY A 332 3.24 -20.39 -17.90
N GLU A 333 3.11 -21.68 -18.13
CA GLU A 333 1.98 -22.51 -17.72
C GLU A 333 2.16 -23.03 -16.29
N GLY A 334 1.05 -23.21 -15.56
CA GLY A 334 1.02 -23.74 -14.20
C GLY A 334 1.19 -22.69 -13.12
N PHE A 335 1.20 -23.12 -11.87
CA PHE A 335 1.38 -22.23 -10.73
C PHE A 335 2.86 -21.92 -10.53
N PRO A 336 3.27 -20.63 -10.50
CA PRO A 336 4.63 -20.28 -10.09
C PRO A 336 4.86 -20.67 -8.62
N PRO A 337 6.14 -20.69 -8.15
CA PRO A 337 6.45 -20.90 -6.74
C PRO A 337 5.73 -19.90 -5.83
N LYS A 338 5.42 -20.28 -4.59
CA LYS A 338 4.79 -19.39 -3.59
C LYS A 338 5.72 -18.26 -3.12
N TRP A 339 7.02 -18.49 -3.10
CA TRP A 339 8.03 -17.46 -2.91
C TRP A 339 8.80 -17.23 -4.20
N ILE A 340 8.76 -16.02 -4.70
CA ILE A 340 9.47 -15.56 -5.89
C ILE A 340 10.40 -14.43 -5.48
N PRO A 341 11.72 -14.68 -5.37
CA PRO A 341 12.70 -13.66 -4.99
C PRO A 341 12.71 -12.46 -5.94
N SER A 342 13.13 -11.30 -5.45
CA SER A 342 13.30 -10.10 -6.28
C SER A 342 14.17 -10.38 -7.52
N PHE A 343 13.91 -9.69 -8.62
CA PHE A 343 14.61 -9.89 -9.90
C PHE A 343 14.56 -11.33 -10.43
N SER A 344 13.41 -11.99 -10.30
CA SER A 344 13.19 -13.30 -10.88
C SER A 344 12.56 -13.20 -12.28
N TRP A 345 12.98 -14.09 -13.18
CA TRP A 345 12.48 -14.24 -14.56
C TRP A 345 12.11 -15.67 -14.82
N GLY A 346 10.83 -15.96 -15.04
CA GLY A 346 10.35 -17.33 -15.31
C GLY A 346 8.98 -17.62 -14.70
N GLY A 347 8.74 -18.87 -14.34
CA GLY A 347 7.46 -19.35 -13.79
C GLY A 347 7.56 -20.76 -13.24
N ALA A 348 6.48 -21.55 -13.32
CA ALA A 348 6.39 -22.89 -12.76
C ALA A 348 7.48 -23.88 -13.28
N LYS A 349 7.96 -23.69 -14.50
CA LYS A 349 8.99 -24.55 -15.09
C LYS A 349 10.42 -24.19 -14.69
N GLY A 350 10.59 -23.15 -13.87
CA GLY A 350 11.86 -22.67 -13.36
C GLY A 350 11.99 -21.16 -13.41
N MET A 351 12.85 -20.66 -12.54
CA MET A 351 13.18 -19.23 -12.40
C MET A 351 14.66 -19.01 -12.67
N THR A 352 14.99 -17.91 -13.31
CA THR A 352 16.36 -17.42 -13.50
C THR A 352 16.46 -16.00 -13.00
N THR A 353 17.66 -15.48 -12.83
CA THR A 353 17.85 -14.08 -12.45
C THR A 353 17.50 -13.16 -13.61
N TYR A 354 16.59 -12.20 -13.38
CA TYR A 354 16.32 -11.12 -14.32
C TYR A 354 17.53 -10.17 -14.33
N ARG A 355 18.11 -9.97 -15.49
CA ARG A 355 19.30 -9.11 -15.63
C ARG A 355 18.95 -7.70 -15.16
N PHE A 356 19.76 -7.17 -14.24
CA PHE A 356 19.50 -5.89 -13.56
C PHE A 356 19.24 -4.74 -14.54
N GLU A 357 20.16 -4.49 -15.49
CA GLU A 357 20.02 -3.38 -16.45
C GLU A 357 18.74 -3.50 -17.27
N LYS A 358 18.36 -4.72 -17.66
CA LYS A 358 17.13 -4.95 -18.41
C LYS A 358 15.89 -4.70 -17.58
N ALA A 359 15.90 -5.09 -16.31
CA ALA A 359 14.80 -4.83 -15.38
C ALA A 359 14.61 -3.32 -15.14
N LEU A 360 15.73 -2.59 -14.96
CA LEU A 360 15.70 -1.13 -14.78
C LEU A 360 15.23 -0.38 -16.04
N ASP A 361 15.67 -0.80 -17.22
CA ASP A 361 15.22 -0.21 -18.49
C ASP A 361 13.69 -0.36 -18.65
N VAL A 362 13.15 -1.52 -18.28
CA VAL A 362 11.69 -1.75 -18.31
C VAL A 362 10.99 -0.90 -17.26
N ALA A 363 11.54 -0.77 -16.05
CA ALA A 363 10.99 0.08 -15.01
C ALA A 363 10.93 1.54 -15.46
N ARG A 364 12.03 2.09 -15.98
CA ARG A 364 12.10 3.47 -16.52
C ARG A 364 11.08 3.69 -17.65
N ALA A 365 10.97 2.75 -18.58
CA ALA A 365 10.00 2.85 -19.67
C ALA A 365 8.54 2.86 -19.18
N VAL A 366 8.21 2.08 -18.13
CA VAL A 366 6.88 2.05 -17.52
C VAL A 366 6.57 3.37 -16.80
N MET A 367 7.53 3.91 -16.02
CA MET A 367 7.39 5.18 -15.31
C MET A 367 7.20 6.34 -16.29
N GLN A 368 7.98 6.38 -17.37
CA GLN A 368 7.88 7.42 -18.38
C GLN A 368 6.50 7.47 -19.06
N ARG A 369 5.79 6.34 -19.20
CA ARG A 369 4.41 6.32 -19.71
C ARG A 369 3.40 7.03 -18.78
N ARG A 370 3.80 7.35 -17.57
CA ARG A 370 3.05 8.15 -16.59
C ARG A 370 3.69 9.51 -16.33
N ASN A 371 4.63 9.95 -17.19
CA ASN A 371 5.41 11.18 -17.03
C ASN A 371 6.19 11.25 -15.70
N VAL A 372 6.61 10.10 -15.19
CA VAL A 372 7.47 9.96 -14.00
C VAL A 372 8.85 9.47 -14.44
N SER A 373 9.89 10.03 -13.84
CA SER A 373 11.27 9.61 -14.09
C SER A 373 11.84 8.95 -12.83
N MET A 374 12.52 7.81 -13.01
CA MET A 374 13.25 7.15 -11.94
C MET A 374 14.44 8.03 -11.51
N SER A 375 14.57 8.30 -10.24
CA SER A 375 15.70 9.05 -9.68
C SER A 375 16.98 8.21 -9.61
N ALA A 376 18.12 8.86 -9.37
CA ALA A 376 19.38 8.15 -9.18
C ALA A 376 19.35 7.33 -7.87
N GLU A 377 18.77 7.89 -6.83
CA GLU A 377 18.58 7.25 -5.52
C GLU A 377 17.71 6.00 -5.62
N GLU A 378 16.63 6.05 -6.42
CA GLU A 378 15.80 4.86 -6.67
C GLU A 378 16.57 3.77 -7.44
N ALA A 379 17.36 4.16 -8.43
CA ALA A 379 18.18 3.21 -9.18
C ALA A 379 19.22 2.53 -8.29
N GLU A 380 19.85 3.28 -7.37
CA GLU A 380 20.80 2.75 -6.40
C GLU A 380 20.14 1.83 -5.37
N MET A 381 18.97 2.21 -4.86
CA MET A 381 18.17 1.33 -3.99
C MET A 381 17.88 -0.02 -4.67
N TYR A 382 17.46 -0.01 -5.95
CA TYR A 382 17.26 -1.26 -6.69
C TYR A 382 18.56 -2.03 -6.92
N ARG A 383 19.69 -1.34 -7.06
CA ARG A 383 21.02 -1.98 -7.14
C ARG A 383 21.34 -2.72 -5.84
N SER A 384 21.18 -2.06 -4.69
CA SER A 384 21.38 -2.69 -3.38
C SER A 384 20.52 -3.92 -3.17
N ILE A 385 19.24 -3.88 -3.57
CA ILE A 385 18.35 -5.04 -3.48
C ILE A 385 18.81 -6.18 -4.40
N PHE A 386 19.31 -5.84 -5.60
CA PHE A 386 19.81 -6.84 -6.54
C PHE A 386 21.09 -7.52 -6.04
N ASP A 387 22.04 -6.73 -5.51
CA ASP A 387 23.34 -7.22 -5.02
C ASP A 387 23.15 -8.03 -3.72
N GLY A 388 22.28 -7.62 -2.79
CA GLY A 388 21.96 -8.36 -1.58
C GLY A 388 21.21 -9.70 -1.82
N LYS A 389 20.70 -9.92 -3.03
CA LYS A 389 20.16 -11.22 -3.46
C LYS A 389 21.27 -12.24 -3.76
N SER A 390 22.50 -11.78 -3.96
CA SER A 390 23.63 -12.60 -4.37
C SER A 390 24.34 -13.26 -3.19
N GLU A 391 23.98 -12.93 -1.96
CA GLU A 391 24.40 -13.55 -0.70
C GLU A 391 23.34 -14.52 -0.16
#